data_0a2d966e30c71c0056b5709fb3289bbc
#
_entry.id   0a2d966e30c71c0056b5709fb3289bbc
#
_cell.length_a   1.000
_cell.length_b   1.000
_cell.length_c   1.000
_cell.angle_alpha   90.00
_cell.angle_beta   90.00
_cell.angle_gamma   90.00
#
_symmetry.space_group_name_H-M   'P 1'
#
loop_
_entity.id
_entity.type
_entity.pdbx_description
1 polymer ?
#
loop_
_entity_poly.entity_id
_entity_poly.type
_entity_poly.pdbx_seq_one_letter_code
_entity_poly.pdbx_strand_id
1 'polypeptide(L)'
;MKVLLDATAIPADLGGVGRYVDDLVPELIASGVNLAMAVQQRDVAHFSAKVPRAHLFPVSQSMESRGARMAWEQTGLPALIRRIRPDVLHSPHYTFPALHQVPVVVTLHDATFFSHPQAHSPLKQKFFTSAIRRAVRRADALVVPSQATRDETLKYVGGDLERFHVAYHGVDTSVFHPVDDAERARVAASLGLEGRRYIGFLGTLEPRKNVPNLVRAWASVFRDCEDAPALVLAGGPGWDEDIDPALAQVPRHLTVLRPGYLPLE
;
A
#
# COMPACT_ATOMS: atom_id res chain seq x y z
N MET A 1 -21.46 -13.95 -8.58
CA MET A 1 -20.40 -14.55 -7.74
C MET A 1 -20.33 -13.75 -6.44
N LYS A 2 -20.28 -14.45 -5.29
CA LYS A 2 -20.18 -13.86 -3.96
C LYS A 2 -18.72 -13.92 -3.49
N VAL A 3 -18.11 -12.80 -3.26
CA VAL A 3 -16.71 -12.70 -2.80
C VAL A 3 -16.69 -12.24 -1.34
N LEU A 4 -15.91 -12.92 -0.50
CA LEU A 4 -15.52 -12.41 0.83
C LEU A 4 -14.12 -11.80 0.72
N LEU A 5 -14.00 -10.52 0.98
CA LEU A 5 -12.71 -9.82 1.01
C LEU A 5 -12.28 -9.60 2.46
N ASP A 6 -11.05 -10.00 2.79
CA ASP A 6 -10.47 -9.77 4.13
C ASP A 6 -9.75 -8.41 4.18
N ALA A 7 -10.46 -7.37 4.60
CA ALA A 7 -9.92 -6.02 4.79
C ALA A 7 -9.35 -5.79 6.20
N THR A 8 -9.29 -6.83 7.05
CA THR A 8 -8.85 -6.65 8.45
C THR A 8 -7.36 -6.32 8.60
N ALA A 9 -6.56 -6.56 7.55
CA ALA A 9 -5.13 -6.26 7.54
C ALA A 9 -4.79 -4.80 7.19
N ILE A 10 -5.78 -3.99 6.83
CA ILE A 10 -5.57 -2.57 6.51
C ILE A 10 -5.07 -1.83 7.75
N PRO A 11 -3.93 -1.12 7.68
CA PRO A 11 -3.47 -0.30 8.79
C PRO A 11 -4.35 0.95 8.98
N ALA A 12 -4.30 1.56 10.18
CA ALA A 12 -5.15 2.71 10.50
C ALA A 12 -4.86 3.95 9.62
N ASP A 13 -3.64 4.07 9.12
CA ASP A 13 -3.20 5.12 8.20
C ASP A 13 -3.42 4.76 6.71
N LEU A 14 -4.23 3.74 6.45
CA LEU A 14 -4.48 3.12 5.14
C LEU A 14 -3.22 2.55 4.48
N GLY A 15 -2.15 3.30 4.34
CA GLY A 15 -0.95 2.87 3.62
C GLY A 15 -1.23 2.42 2.17
N GLY A 16 -0.28 1.77 1.52
CA GLY A 16 -0.45 1.29 0.14
C GLY A 16 -1.50 0.20 -0.01
N VAL A 17 -1.52 -0.77 0.92
CA VAL A 17 -2.51 -1.87 0.90
C VAL A 17 -3.92 -1.37 1.16
N GLY A 18 -4.07 -0.42 2.10
CA GLY A 18 -5.38 0.18 2.39
C GLY A 18 -5.93 0.94 1.19
N ARG A 19 -5.11 1.76 0.51
CA ARG A 19 -5.49 2.45 -0.72
C ARG A 19 -5.87 1.47 -1.84
N TYR A 20 -5.09 0.39 -2.00
CA TYR A 20 -5.43 -0.64 -2.97
C TYR A 20 -6.82 -1.24 -2.72
N VAL A 21 -7.14 -1.59 -1.47
CA VAL A 21 -8.48 -2.12 -1.14
C VAL A 21 -9.55 -1.06 -1.30
N ASP A 22 -9.27 0.17 -0.88
CA ASP A 22 -10.18 1.30 -0.94
C ASP A 22 -10.62 1.62 -2.39
N ASP A 23 -9.71 1.51 -3.35
CA ASP A 23 -9.99 1.72 -4.76
C ASP A 23 -10.56 0.48 -5.45
N LEU A 24 -10.20 -0.73 -4.98
CA LEU A 24 -10.66 -1.99 -5.57
C LEU A 24 -12.15 -2.27 -5.28
N VAL A 25 -12.62 -1.99 -4.06
CA VAL A 25 -13.95 -2.46 -3.63
C VAL A 25 -15.11 -1.80 -4.40
N PRO A 26 -15.10 -0.51 -4.77
CA PRO A 26 -16.11 0.07 -5.63
C PRO A 26 -16.17 -0.60 -7.01
N GLU A 27 -15.01 -0.90 -7.59
CA GLU A 27 -14.88 -1.50 -8.91
C GLU A 27 -15.36 -2.96 -8.94
N LEU A 28 -15.13 -3.72 -7.87
CA LEU A 28 -15.71 -5.05 -7.73
C LEU A 28 -17.25 -5.01 -7.73
N ILE A 29 -17.83 -4.04 -7.02
CA ILE A 29 -19.30 -3.87 -6.99
C ILE A 29 -19.82 -3.39 -8.36
N ALA A 30 -19.14 -2.44 -9.01
CA ALA A 30 -19.48 -1.96 -10.34
C ALA A 30 -19.45 -3.09 -11.38
N SER A 31 -18.53 -4.05 -11.20
CA SER A 31 -18.41 -5.26 -12.03
C SER A 31 -19.47 -6.35 -11.69
N GLY A 32 -20.44 -6.07 -10.81
CA GLY A 32 -21.52 -6.98 -10.47
C GLY A 32 -21.16 -8.06 -9.44
N VAL A 33 -20.06 -7.89 -8.70
CA VAL A 33 -19.68 -8.80 -7.63
C VAL A 33 -20.57 -8.57 -6.40
N ASN A 34 -21.14 -9.65 -5.85
CA ASN A 34 -21.81 -9.61 -4.54
C ASN A 34 -20.71 -9.62 -3.45
N LEU A 35 -20.35 -8.43 -2.95
CA LEU A 35 -19.22 -8.25 -2.07
C LEU A 35 -19.61 -8.33 -0.60
N ALA A 36 -18.95 -9.22 0.13
CA ALA A 36 -18.91 -9.29 1.58
C ALA A 36 -17.49 -8.90 2.04
N MET A 37 -17.37 -8.13 3.11
CA MET A 37 -16.07 -7.66 3.59
C MET A 37 -15.94 -7.91 5.10
N ALA A 38 -14.86 -8.56 5.51
CA ALA A 38 -14.43 -8.54 6.90
C ALA A 38 -13.61 -7.27 7.14
N VAL A 39 -14.05 -6.42 8.05
CA VAL A 39 -13.45 -5.08 8.28
C VAL A 39 -13.14 -4.86 9.75
N GLN A 40 -12.12 -4.06 10.07
CA GLN A 40 -11.91 -3.57 11.43
C GLN A 40 -13.07 -2.68 11.87
N GLN A 41 -13.39 -2.67 13.16
CA GLN A 41 -14.49 -1.85 13.69
C GLN A 41 -14.34 -0.37 13.34
N ARG A 42 -13.12 0.17 13.36
CA ARG A 42 -12.80 1.55 13.02
C ARG A 42 -13.12 1.92 11.56
N ASP A 43 -13.06 0.93 10.64
CA ASP A 43 -13.19 1.16 9.19
C ASP A 43 -14.64 1.01 8.71
N VAL A 44 -15.57 0.61 9.60
CA VAL A 44 -16.99 0.35 9.25
C VAL A 44 -17.66 1.59 8.66
N ALA A 45 -17.51 2.74 9.31
CA ALA A 45 -18.15 3.98 8.84
C ALA A 45 -17.65 4.37 7.43
N HIS A 46 -16.35 4.26 7.21
CA HIS A 46 -15.73 4.55 5.93
C HIS A 46 -16.27 3.65 4.81
N PHE A 47 -16.21 2.33 4.98
CA PHE A 47 -16.68 1.39 3.95
C PHE A 47 -18.20 1.39 3.79
N SER A 48 -18.98 1.68 4.85
CA SER A 48 -20.43 1.85 4.73
C SER A 48 -20.81 3.04 3.84
N ALA A 49 -20.07 4.13 3.93
CA ALA A 49 -20.26 5.29 3.06
C ALA A 49 -19.77 5.03 1.63
N LYS A 50 -18.59 4.45 1.48
CA LYS A 50 -17.94 4.25 0.18
C LYS A 50 -18.60 3.15 -0.66
N VAL A 51 -19.00 2.05 -0.04
CA VAL A 51 -19.60 0.89 -0.71
C VAL A 51 -20.88 0.40 -0.03
N PRO A 52 -21.97 1.19 -0.06
CA PRO A 52 -23.20 0.89 0.69
C PRO A 52 -23.88 -0.42 0.27
N ARG A 53 -23.51 -0.98 -0.89
CA ARG A 53 -24.03 -2.29 -1.36
C ARG A 53 -23.20 -3.48 -0.84
N ALA A 54 -22.06 -3.26 -0.21
CA ALA A 54 -21.27 -4.34 0.38
C ALA A 54 -21.86 -4.79 1.72
N HIS A 55 -21.77 -6.10 1.98
CA HIS A 55 -22.14 -6.66 3.28
C HIS A 55 -20.91 -6.62 4.21
N LEU A 56 -20.89 -5.71 5.17
CA LEU A 56 -19.79 -5.55 6.11
C LEU A 56 -19.92 -6.48 7.31
N PHE A 57 -18.83 -7.11 7.69
CA PHE A 57 -18.70 -7.97 8.87
C PHE A 57 -17.60 -7.41 9.77
N PRO A 58 -17.98 -6.55 10.73
CA PRO A 58 -17.02 -5.96 11.65
C PRO A 58 -16.35 -7.02 12.52
N VAL A 59 -15.04 -6.91 12.68
CA VAL A 59 -14.30 -7.68 13.69
C VAL A 59 -14.14 -6.84 14.96
N SER A 60 -14.03 -7.52 16.10
CA SER A 60 -13.90 -6.85 17.40
C SER A 60 -12.68 -5.93 17.43
N GLN A 61 -12.80 -4.80 18.12
CA GLN A 61 -11.70 -3.85 18.34
C GLN A 61 -10.46 -4.50 18.97
N SER A 62 -10.63 -5.58 19.75
CA SER A 62 -9.51 -6.37 20.28
C SER A 62 -8.61 -6.97 19.19
N MET A 63 -9.07 -7.06 17.93
CA MET A 63 -8.32 -7.56 16.78
C MET A 63 -7.43 -6.49 16.10
N GLU A 64 -7.35 -5.27 16.63
CA GLU A 64 -6.46 -4.22 16.10
C GLU A 64 -4.97 -4.56 16.27
N SER A 65 -4.63 -5.34 17.30
CA SER A 65 -3.26 -5.81 17.45
C SER A 65 -2.89 -6.85 16.39
N ARG A 66 -1.68 -6.78 15.86
CA ARG A 66 -1.21 -7.71 14.80
C ARG A 66 -1.36 -9.17 15.18
N GLY A 67 -1.03 -9.53 16.43
CA GLY A 67 -1.13 -10.91 16.92
C GLY A 67 -2.56 -11.41 16.98
N ALA A 68 -3.48 -10.60 17.54
CA ALA A 68 -4.89 -10.95 17.63
C ALA A 68 -5.53 -11.07 16.25
N ARG A 69 -5.22 -10.13 15.33
CA ARG A 69 -5.68 -10.21 13.93
C ARG A 69 -5.22 -11.50 13.25
N MET A 70 -3.95 -11.87 13.42
CA MET A 70 -3.42 -13.11 12.84
C MET A 70 -4.09 -14.35 13.44
N ALA A 71 -4.35 -14.35 14.74
CA ALA A 71 -5.11 -15.44 15.38
C ALA A 71 -6.55 -15.49 14.83
N TRP A 72 -7.20 -14.34 14.67
CA TRP A 72 -8.54 -14.26 14.10
C TRP A 72 -8.56 -14.73 12.64
N GLU A 73 -7.56 -14.39 11.82
CA GLU A 73 -7.43 -14.89 10.44
C GLU A 73 -7.44 -16.42 10.39
N GLN A 74 -6.87 -17.08 11.40
CA GLN A 74 -6.80 -18.55 11.43
C GLN A 74 -8.01 -19.21 12.10
N THR A 75 -8.84 -18.47 12.84
CA THR A 75 -9.98 -19.02 13.61
C THR A 75 -11.32 -18.38 13.24
N GLY A 76 -11.42 -17.06 13.35
CA GLY A 76 -12.64 -16.29 13.10
C GLY A 76 -12.99 -16.21 11.61
N LEU A 77 -11.99 -15.99 10.74
CA LEU A 77 -12.23 -15.91 9.30
C LEU A 77 -12.73 -17.26 8.73
N PRO A 78 -12.20 -18.43 9.07
CA PRO A 78 -12.82 -19.70 8.68
C PRO A 78 -14.26 -19.89 9.20
N ALA A 79 -14.56 -19.43 10.41
CA ALA A 79 -15.92 -19.45 10.94
C ALA A 79 -16.86 -18.53 10.16
N LEU A 80 -16.39 -17.35 9.76
CA LEU A 80 -17.11 -16.41 8.92
C LEU A 80 -17.37 -17.00 7.53
N ILE A 81 -16.37 -17.64 6.90
CA ILE A 81 -16.51 -18.35 5.60
C ILE A 81 -17.62 -19.38 5.68
N ARG A 82 -17.65 -20.22 6.71
CA ARG A 82 -18.72 -21.23 6.88
C ARG A 82 -20.10 -20.59 7.02
N ARG A 83 -20.21 -19.46 7.71
CA ARG A 83 -21.47 -18.72 7.92
C ARG A 83 -21.98 -18.06 6.66
N ILE A 84 -21.08 -17.39 5.91
CA ILE A 84 -21.45 -16.58 4.74
C ILE A 84 -21.56 -17.45 3.48
N ARG A 85 -20.77 -18.52 3.39
CA ARG A 85 -20.62 -19.39 2.21
C ARG A 85 -20.33 -18.57 0.94
N PRO A 86 -19.20 -17.83 0.89
CA PRO A 86 -18.80 -17.14 -0.32
C PRO A 86 -18.34 -18.16 -1.37
N ASP A 87 -18.37 -17.75 -2.64
CA ASP A 87 -17.79 -18.55 -3.72
C ASP A 87 -16.26 -18.49 -3.72
N VAL A 88 -15.69 -17.34 -3.25
CA VAL A 88 -14.25 -17.07 -3.22
C VAL A 88 -13.91 -16.23 -1.99
N LEU A 89 -12.77 -16.54 -1.35
CA LEU A 89 -12.09 -15.64 -0.41
C LEU A 89 -11.02 -14.84 -1.17
N HIS A 90 -11.04 -13.51 -1.08
CA HIS A 90 -9.95 -12.66 -1.53
C HIS A 90 -9.19 -12.12 -0.32
N SER A 91 -7.92 -12.48 -0.20
CA SER A 91 -6.97 -11.94 0.77
C SER A 91 -6.04 -10.94 0.07
N PRO A 92 -6.27 -9.63 0.22
CA PRO A 92 -5.50 -8.60 -0.50
C PRO A 92 -4.14 -8.32 0.14
N HIS A 93 -3.64 -9.23 1.00
CA HIS A 93 -2.48 -8.96 1.84
C HIS A 93 -1.72 -10.26 2.19
N TYR A 94 -0.98 -10.85 1.28
CA TYR A 94 -0.04 -11.98 1.43
C TYR A 94 -0.52 -13.18 2.26
N THR A 95 -1.30 -12.97 3.34
CA THR A 95 -1.71 -14.03 4.30
C THR A 95 -3.17 -14.42 4.11
N PHE A 96 -3.49 -15.67 4.44
CA PHE A 96 -4.84 -16.21 4.40
C PHE A 96 -4.97 -17.40 5.37
N PRO A 97 -6.18 -17.82 5.76
CA PRO A 97 -6.37 -18.93 6.71
C PRO A 97 -5.79 -20.25 6.19
N ALA A 98 -5.21 -21.03 7.10
CA ALA A 98 -4.65 -22.35 6.76
C ALA A 98 -5.72 -23.34 6.33
N LEU A 99 -6.88 -23.26 6.97
CA LEU A 99 -8.05 -24.04 6.69
C LEU A 99 -9.09 -23.16 6.05
N HIS A 100 -9.31 -23.35 4.79
CA HIS A 100 -10.34 -22.67 4.00
C HIS A 100 -11.15 -23.72 3.23
N GLN A 101 -12.44 -23.48 3.05
CA GLN A 101 -13.38 -24.40 2.41
C GLN A 101 -13.86 -23.85 1.06
N VAL A 102 -13.25 -22.79 0.59
CA VAL A 102 -13.56 -22.09 -0.66
C VAL A 102 -12.27 -21.75 -1.38
N PRO A 103 -12.27 -21.56 -2.69
CA PRO A 103 -11.13 -21.05 -3.42
C PRO A 103 -10.61 -19.75 -2.83
N VAL A 104 -9.28 -19.58 -2.84
CA VAL A 104 -8.59 -18.42 -2.28
C VAL A 104 -7.79 -17.69 -3.33
N VAL A 105 -8.06 -16.39 -3.46
CA VAL A 105 -7.26 -15.44 -4.24
C VAL A 105 -6.41 -14.62 -3.27
N VAL A 106 -5.10 -14.52 -3.54
CA VAL A 106 -4.18 -13.73 -2.72
C VAL A 106 -3.53 -12.65 -3.57
N THR A 107 -3.53 -11.40 -3.09
CA THR A 107 -2.74 -10.34 -3.71
C THR A 107 -1.34 -10.28 -3.10
N LEU A 108 -0.33 -10.35 -3.98
CA LEU A 108 1.08 -10.17 -3.65
C LEU A 108 1.54 -8.81 -4.21
N HIS A 109 1.76 -7.83 -3.35
CA HIS A 109 2.05 -6.45 -3.76
C HIS A 109 3.47 -6.27 -4.30
N ASP A 110 4.44 -6.98 -3.74
CA ASP A 110 5.83 -6.98 -4.18
C ASP A 110 6.56 -8.27 -3.76
N ALA A 111 7.78 -8.44 -4.25
CA ALA A 111 8.70 -9.51 -3.87
C ALA A 111 9.97 -8.98 -3.17
N THR A 112 9.94 -7.73 -2.67
CA THR A 112 11.13 -7.03 -2.12
C THR A 112 11.69 -7.70 -0.87
N PHE A 113 10.90 -8.50 -0.16
CA PHE A 113 11.37 -9.34 0.94
C PHE A 113 12.41 -10.39 0.51
N PHE A 114 12.47 -10.70 -0.78
CA PHE A 114 13.46 -11.58 -1.38
C PHE A 114 14.56 -10.80 -2.10
N SER A 115 14.19 -9.83 -2.93
CA SER A 115 15.15 -9.10 -3.78
C SER A 115 15.95 -8.04 -3.03
N HIS A 116 15.36 -7.44 -1.97
CA HIS A 116 15.97 -6.37 -1.17
C HIS A 116 15.77 -6.62 0.33
N PRO A 117 16.26 -7.77 0.87
CA PRO A 117 16.01 -8.14 2.27
C PRO A 117 16.55 -7.12 3.28
N GLN A 118 17.63 -6.41 2.91
CA GLN A 118 18.23 -5.36 3.75
C GLN A 118 17.33 -4.14 3.97
N ALA A 119 16.30 -3.94 3.13
CA ALA A 119 15.33 -2.86 3.29
C ALA A 119 14.24 -3.17 4.32
N HIS A 120 14.27 -4.37 4.91
CA HIS A 120 13.25 -4.85 5.84
C HIS A 120 13.86 -5.33 7.15
N SER A 121 13.13 -5.20 8.27
CA SER A 121 13.59 -5.83 9.51
C SER A 121 13.60 -7.36 9.36
N PRO A 122 14.54 -8.08 10.01
CA PRO A 122 14.67 -9.54 9.89
C PRO A 122 13.37 -10.29 10.20
N LEU A 123 12.60 -9.80 11.18
CA LEU A 123 11.33 -10.40 11.56
C LEU A 123 10.28 -10.25 10.45
N LYS A 124 10.14 -9.05 9.87
CA LYS A 124 9.24 -8.81 8.74
C LYS A 124 9.65 -9.63 7.53
N GLN A 125 10.94 -9.64 7.19
CA GLN A 125 11.46 -10.41 6.08
C GLN A 125 11.12 -11.90 6.22
N LYS A 126 11.42 -12.52 7.38
CA LYS A 126 11.12 -13.94 7.64
C LYS A 126 9.62 -14.24 7.55
N PHE A 127 8.80 -13.36 8.11
CA PHE A 127 7.34 -13.50 8.09
C PHE A 127 6.79 -13.45 6.65
N PHE A 128 7.09 -12.40 5.90
CA PHE A 128 6.52 -12.20 4.56
C PHE A 128 7.10 -13.19 3.53
N THR A 129 8.36 -13.56 3.62
CA THR A 129 8.91 -14.62 2.74
C THR A 129 8.21 -15.96 2.98
N SER A 130 7.88 -16.28 4.24
CA SER A 130 7.09 -17.49 4.57
C SER A 130 5.65 -17.39 4.04
N ALA A 131 4.99 -16.24 4.22
CA ALA A 131 3.65 -15.98 3.75
C ALA A 131 3.55 -16.08 2.21
N ILE A 132 4.46 -15.43 1.48
CA ILE A 132 4.52 -15.48 0.00
C ILE A 132 4.73 -16.92 -0.48
N ARG A 133 5.71 -17.64 0.10
CA ARG A 133 5.92 -19.06 -0.25
C ARG A 133 4.70 -19.92 -0.02
N ARG A 134 3.94 -19.63 1.05
CA ARG A 134 2.70 -20.35 1.32
C ARG A 134 1.61 -19.97 0.31
N ALA A 135 1.45 -18.68 -0.03
CA ALA A 135 0.49 -18.22 -1.02
C ALA A 135 0.75 -18.88 -2.38
N VAL A 136 2.00 -18.84 -2.86
CA VAL A 136 2.40 -19.46 -4.12
C VAL A 136 2.09 -20.97 -4.15
N ARG A 137 2.24 -21.66 -3.01
CA ARG A 137 1.96 -23.12 -2.97
C ARG A 137 0.49 -23.46 -2.84
N ARG A 138 -0.33 -22.64 -2.17
CA ARG A 138 -1.65 -23.06 -1.68
C ARG A 138 -2.83 -22.19 -2.12
N ALA A 139 -2.62 -20.96 -2.57
CA ALA A 139 -3.69 -20.14 -3.09
C ALA A 139 -4.13 -20.66 -4.47
N ASP A 140 -5.40 -20.57 -4.79
CA ASP A 140 -5.93 -21.02 -6.09
C ASP A 140 -5.56 -20.03 -7.20
N ALA A 141 -5.51 -18.72 -6.89
CA ALA A 141 -5.02 -17.70 -7.79
C ALA A 141 -4.21 -16.62 -7.03
N LEU A 142 -3.28 -16.02 -7.73
CA LEU A 142 -2.39 -14.96 -7.24
C LEU A 142 -2.57 -13.71 -8.10
N VAL A 143 -2.95 -12.61 -7.48
CA VAL A 143 -3.02 -11.30 -8.15
C VAL A 143 -1.73 -10.54 -7.83
N VAL A 144 -1.11 -10.00 -8.86
CA VAL A 144 0.12 -9.20 -8.75
C VAL A 144 -0.02 -7.88 -9.51
N PRO A 145 0.54 -6.76 -8.99
CA PRO A 145 0.34 -5.44 -9.59
C PRO A 145 1.20 -5.19 -10.83
N SER A 146 2.12 -6.08 -11.16
CA SER A 146 2.98 -5.91 -12.33
C SER A 146 3.60 -7.24 -12.80
N GLN A 147 4.05 -7.26 -14.04
CA GLN A 147 4.84 -8.37 -14.56
C GLN A 147 6.14 -8.53 -13.76
N ALA A 148 6.78 -7.44 -13.36
CA ALA A 148 7.99 -7.48 -12.54
C ALA A 148 7.74 -8.22 -11.20
N THR A 149 6.64 -7.94 -10.50
CA THR A 149 6.29 -8.65 -9.26
C THR A 149 6.05 -10.14 -9.51
N ARG A 150 5.35 -10.49 -10.60
CA ARG A 150 5.17 -11.88 -11.01
C ARG A 150 6.52 -12.57 -11.24
N ASP A 151 7.35 -11.98 -12.08
CA ASP A 151 8.61 -12.58 -12.54
C ASP A 151 9.61 -12.71 -11.38
N GLU A 152 9.69 -11.71 -10.50
CA GLU A 152 10.48 -11.82 -9.27
C GLU A 152 9.96 -12.91 -8.33
N THR A 153 8.65 -13.00 -8.13
CA THR A 153 8.07 -14.04 -7.29
C THR A 153 8.37 -15.43 -7.86
N LEU A 154 8.20 -15.62 -9.14
CA LEU A 154 8.55 -16.89 -9.83
C LEU A 154 10.04 -17.20 -9.70
N LYS A 155 10.92 -16.21 -9.85
CA LYS A 155 12.37 -16.35 -9.72
C LYS A 155 12.79 -16.84 -8.33
N TYR A 156 12.21 -16.28 -7.26
CA TYR A 156 12.65 -16.57 -5.89
C TYR A 156 11.88 -17.71 -5.21
N VAL A 157 10.65 -17.96 -5.65
CA VAL A 157 9.76 -18.94 -5.00
C VAL A 157 9.35 -20.06 -5.93
N GLY A 158 9.32 -19.80 -7.24
CA GLY A 158 8.74 -20.70 -8.23
C GLY A 158 7.22 -20.60 -8.25
N GLY A 159 6.58 -21.64 -8.72
CA GLY A 159 5.12 -21.75 -8.78
C GLY A 159 4.62 -21.97 -10.21
N ASP A 160 3.33 -22.16 -10.35
CA ASP A 160 2.66 -22.33 -11.62
C ASP A 160 2.28 -20.94 -12.19
N LEU A 161 2.80 -20.62 -13.36
CA LEU A 161 2.57 -19.33 -14.05
C LEU A 161 1.08 -19.06 -14.30
N GLU A 162 0.31 -20.09 -14.62
CA GLU A 162 -1.14 -19.98 -14.92
C GLU A 162 -1.96 -19.45 -13.75
N ARG A 163 -1.43 -19.57 -12.53
CA ARG A 163 -2.09 -19.04 -11.32
C ARG A 163 -1.80 -17.59 -11.04
N PHE A 164 -0.84 -16.97 -11.76
CA PHE A 164 -0.49 -15.55 -11.59
C PHE A 164 -1.25 -14.68 -12.57
N HIS A 165 -2.04 -13.78 -12.04
CA HIS A 165 -2.81 -12.81 -12.80
C HIS A 165 -2.25 -11.41 -12.57
N VAL A 166 -1.71 -10.79 -13.61
CA VAL A 166 -1.23 -9.41 -13.54
C VAL A 166 -2.43 -8.47 -13.67
N ALA A 167 -2.69 -7.73 -12.59
CA ALA A 167 -3.70 -6.68 -12.56
C ALA A 167 -3.03 -5.39 -12.10
N TYR A 168 -2.74 -4.51 -13.04
CA TYR A 168 -2.14 -3.20 -12.74
C TYR A 168 -3.07 -2.40 -11.84
N HIS A 169 -2.47 -1.65 -10.91
CA HIS A 169 -3.27 -0.74 -10.08
C HIS A 169 -3.91 0.34 -10.96
N GLY A 170 -5.19 0.58 -10.71
CA GLY A 170 -5.90 1.71 -11.28
C GLY A 170 -5.59 3.00 -10.53
N VAL A 171 -6.03 4.11 -11.06
CA VAL A 171 -6.01 5.42 -10.43
C VAL A 171 -7.36 6.09 -10.64
N ASP A 172 -7.89 6.72 -9.61
CA ASP A 172 -9.11 7.52 -9.72
C ASP A 172 -8.79 8.83 -10.46
N THR A 173 -9.15 8.91 -11.72
CA THR A 173 -8.90 10.09 -12.56
C THR A 173 -9.80 11.28 -12.24
N SER A 174 -10.84 11.11 -11.42
CA SER A 174 -11.63 12.22 -10.90
C SER A 174 -10.89 12.99 -9.80
N VAL A 175 -9.97 12.30 -9.10
CA VAL A 175 -9.12 12.87 -8.04
C VAL A 175 -7.73 13.20 -8.58
N PHE A 176 -7.13 12.26 -9.33
CA PHE A 176 -5.77 12.40 -9.87
C PHE A 176 -5.82 12.80 -11.36
N HIS A 177 -5.87 14.09 -11.62
CA HIS A 177 -5.88 14.66 -12.97
C HIS A 177 -4.93 15.86 -13.03
N PRO A 178 -4.51 16.30 -14.23
CA PRO A 178 -3.78 17.55 -14.37
C PRO A 178 -4.58 18.73 -13.81
N VAL A 179 -3.99 19.46 -12.89
CA VAL A 179 -4.60 20.65 -12.27
C VAL A 179 -4.20 21.91 -13.06
N ASP A 180 -5.02 22.95 -12.96
CA ASP A 180 -4.75 24.22 -13.58
C ASP A 180 -3.68 25.04 -12.81
N ASP A 181 -3.28 26.19 -13.37
CA ASP A 181 -2.25 27.03 -12.76
C ASP A 181 -2.71 27.66 -11.45
N ALA A 182 -4.01 27.92 -11.29
CA ALA A 182 -4.56 28.51 -10.08
C ALA A 182 -4.47 27.52 -8.90
N GLU A 183 -4.84 26.28 -9.12
CA GLU A 183 -4.76 25.22 -8.12
C GLU A 183 -3.30 24.90 -7.78
N ARG A 184 -2.40 24.86 -8.76
CA ARG A 184 -0.96 24.71 -8.51
C ARG A 184 -0.42 25.84 -7.63
N ALA A 185 -0.81 27.09 -7.94
CA ALA A 185 -0.39 28.26 -7.17
C ALA A 185 -0.94 28.21 -5.74
N ARG A 186 -2.19 27.77 -5.55
CA ARG A 186 -2.81 27.60 -4.23
C ARG A 186 -2.02 26.60 -3.38
N VAL A 187 -1.71 25.42 -3.92
CA VAL A 187 -0.94 24.40 -3.21
C VAL A 187 0.49 24.88 -2.94
N ALA A 188 1.13 25.53 -3.91
CA ALA A 188 2.48 26.09 -3.71
C ALA A 188 2.47 27.12 -2.57
N ALA A 189 1.47 28.00 -2.52
CA ALA A 189 1.31 29.00 -1.45
C ALA A 189 1.14 28.34 -0.08
N SER A 190 0.32 27.30 0.02
CA SER A 190 0.10 26.55 1.29
C SER A 190 1.37 25.90 1.83
N LEU A 191 2.35 25.63 0.96
CA LEU A 191 3.66 25.07 1.31
C LEU A 191 4.77 26.16 1.45
N GLY A 192 4.43 27.45 1.32
CA GLY A 192 5.41 28.52 1.33
C GLY A 192 6.33 28.56 0.10
N LEU A 193 5.81 28.14 -1.04
CA LEU A 193 6.56 28.01 -2.30
C LEU A 193 6.07 28.98 -3.39
N GLU A 194 5.46 30.10 -3.00
CA GLU A 194 4.92 31.08 -3.95
C GLU A 194 5.96 31.49 -5.00
N GLY A 195 5.61 31.28 -6.27
CA GLY A 195 6.47 31.63 -7.40
C GLY A 195 7.73 30.78 -7.57
N ARG A 196 7.96 29.78 -6.73
CA ARG A 196 9.12 28.87 -6.84
C ARG A 196 8.78 27.60 -7.60
N ARG A 197 9.71 27.16 -8.43
CA ARG A 197 9.71 25.79 -8.96
C ARG A 197 10.07 24.80 -7.84
N TYR A 198 9.57 23.59 -7.91
CA TYR A 198 9.93 22.55 -6.95
C TYR A 198 10.01 21.17 -7.60
N ILE A 199 10.79 20.31 -6.95
CA ILE A 199 10.84 18.87 -7.20
C ILE A 199 10.18 18.19 -6.00
N GLY A 200 9.12 17.42 -6.25
CA GLY A 200 8.35 16.72 -5.21
C GLY A 200 8.73 15.25 -5.09
N PHE A 201 8.94 14.80 -3.87
CA PHE A 201 8.91 13.39 -3.49
C PHE A 201 7.67 13.15 -2.63
N LEU A 202 6.94 12.07 -2.91
CA LEU A 202 5.78 11.65 -2.12
C LEU A 202 5.93 10.19 -1.70
N GLY A 203 5.93 9.95 -0.39
CA GLY A 203 5.97 8.60 0.17
C GLY A 203 6.56 8.56 1.57
N THR A 204 6.37 7.42 2.27
CA THR A 204 7.03 7.19 3.56
C THR A 204 8.55 7.24 3.40
N LEU A 205 9.22 7.91 4.33
CA LEU A 205 10.67 8.10 4.33
C LEU A 205 11.37 6.82 4.82
N GLU A 206 11.41 5.82 3.96
CA GLU A 206 11.99 4.49 4.25
C GLU A 206 13.21 4.21 3.36
N PRO A 207 14.19 3.38 3.80
CA PRO A 207 15.45 3.14 3.08
C PRO A 207 15.27 2.68 1.62
N ARG A 208 14.24 1.90 1.35
CA ARG A 208 13.90 1.41 0.01
C ARG A 208 13.60 2.54 -0.99
N LYS A 209 13.17 3.70 -0.51
CA LYS A 209 12.86 4.87 -1.36
C LYS A 209 14.10 5.68 -1.74
N ASN A 210 15.24 5.43 -1.07
CA ASN A 210 16.53 6.02 -1.39
C ASN A 210 16.53 7.57 -1.41
N VAL A 211 15.75 8.18 -0.48
CA VAL A 211 15.61 9.63 -0.37
C VAL A 211 16.94 10.34 -0.09
N PRO A 212 17.87 9.80 0.73
CA PRO A 212 19.18 10.40 0.91
C PRO A 212 19.94 10.64 -0.39
N ASN A 213 19.84 9.71 -1.34
CA ASN A 213 20.48 9.85 -2.64
C ASN A 213 19.81 10.92 -3.51
N LEU A 214 18.47 11.03 -3.47
CA LEU A 214 17.73 12.13 -4.10
C LEU A 214 18.20 13.48 -3.57
N VAL A 215 18.33 13.63 -2.24
CA VAL A 215 18.80 14.87 -1.59
C VAL A 215 20.22 15.24 -2.07
N ARG A 216 21.14 14.27 -2.07
CA ARG A 216 22.53 14.49 -2.51
C ARG A 216 22.60 14.85 -3.99
N ALA A 217 21.86 14.14 -4.85
CA ALA A 217 21.84 14.41 -6.29
C ALA A 217 21.28 15.80 -6.59
N TRP A 218 20.14 16.16 -5.98
CA TRP A 218 19.54 17.49 -6.11
C TRP A 218 20.50 18.59 -5.62
N ALA A 219 21.08 18.44 -4.43
CA ALA A 219 22.03 19.40 -3.89
C ALA A 219 23.28 19.54 -4.76
N SER A 220 23.75 18.47 -5.39
CA SER A 220 24.89 18.51 -6.30
C SER A 220 24.57 19.25 -7.60
N VAL A 221 23.41 18.98 -8.19
CA VAL A 221 22.98 19.61 -9.46
C VAL A 221 22.75 21.11 -9.29
N PHE A 222 22.18 21.54 -8.18
CA PHE A 222 21.77 22.92 -7.95
C PHE A 222 22.72 23.71 -7.03
N ARG A 223 23.90 23.16 -6.73
CA ARG A 223 24.88 23.78 -5.81
C ARG A 223 25.18 25.24 -6.12
N ASP A 224 25.36 25.57 -7.41
CA ASP A 224 25.78 26.88 -7.87
C ASP A 224 24.65 27.60 -8.63
N CYS A 225 23.39 27.18 -8.43
CA CYS A 225 22.25 27.75 -9.12
C CYS A 225 21.51 28.76 -8.23
N GLU A 226 21.41 29.99 -8.66
CA GLU A 226 20.70 31.06 -7.92
C GLU A 226 19.18 30.83 -7.89
N ASP A 227 18.61 30.30 -8.98
CA ASP A 227 17.17 29.98 -9.11
C ASP A 227 16.92 28.46 -9.01
N ALA A 228 17.45 27.84 -7.97
CA ALA A 228 17.28 26.43 -7.73
C ALA A 228 15.81 26.09 -7.36
N PRO A 229 15.22 25.02 -7.94
CA PRO A 229 13.93 24.54 -7.47
C PRO A 229 14.03 24.04 -6.03
N ALA A 230 13.02 24.29 -5.22
CA ALA A 230 12.93 23.71 -3.89
C ALA A 230 12.78 22.18 -3.97
N LEU A 231 13.29 21.45 -2.99
CA LEU A 231 13.03 20.01 -2.81
C LEU A 231 11.95 19.83 -1.74
N VAL A 232 10.83 19.21 -2.11
CA VAL A 232 9.72 18.92 -1.19
C VAL A 232 9.67 17.42 -0.91
N LEU A 233 9.87 17.04 0.35
CA LEU A 233 9.82 15.65 0.82
C LEU A 233 8.53 15.43 1.60
N ALA A 234 7.45 15.12 0.88
CA ALA A 234 6.13 14.88 1.46
C ALA A 234 5.92 13.40 1.78
N GLY A 235 5.30 13.14 2.93
CA GLY A 235 4.93 11.81 3.40
C GLY A 235 5.18 11.61 4.88
N GLY A 236 4.69 10.47 5.41
CA GLY A 236 4.86 10.13 6.81
C GLY A 236 6.32 9.87 7.19
N PRO A 237 6.66 10.05 8.48
CA PRO A 237 7.97 9.69 8.98
C PRO A 237 8.22 8.19 8.77
N GLY A 238 9.40 7.87 8.28
CA GLY A 238 9.86 6.50 8.10
C GLY A 238 10.92 6.12 9.13
N TRP A 239 11.79 5.22 8.71
CA TRP A 239 12.91 4.74 9.54
C TRP A 239 14.26 4.80 8.81
N ASP A 240 14.37 5.67 7.80
CA ASP A 240 15.62 5.90 7.08
C ASP A 240 16.49 6.88 7.86
N GLU A 241 17.51 6.36 8.54
CA GLU A 241 18.40 7.13 9.40
C GLU A 241 19.41 7.98 8.61
N ASP A 242 19.57 7.76 7.31
CA ASP A 242 20.51 8.49 6.46
C ASP A 242 19.94 9.80 5.89
N ILE A 243 18.67 10.10 6.08
CA ILE A 243 18.02 11.32 5.57
C ILE A 243 18.56 12.56 6.25
N ASP A 244 18.59 12.61 7.57
CA ASP A 244 19.05 13.79 8.32
C ASP A 244 20.53 14.07 8.08
N PRO A 245 21.44 13.08 8.04
CA PRO A 245 22.81 13.27 7.59
C PRO A 245 22.95 13.83 6.17
N ALA A 246 22.10 13.39 5.23
CA ALA A 246 22.11 13.93 3.87
C ALA A 246 21.63 15.39 3.82
N LEU A 247 20.57 15.72 4.57
CA LEU A 247 20.04 17.08 4.69
C LEU A 247 21.03 18.05 5.33
N ALA A 248 21.81 17.60 6.31
CA ALA A 248 22.83 18.42 6.96
C ALA A 248 23.96 18.87 6.01
N GLN A 249 24.13 18.18 4.87
CA GLN A 249 25.12 18.51 3.85
C GLN A 249 24.58 19.45 2.75
N VAL A 250 23.29 19.79 2.79
CA VAL A 250 22.67 20.68 1.80
C VAL A 250 23.15 22.12 2.01
N PRO A 251 23.63 22.82 0.96
CA PRO A 251 23.99 24.22 1.04
C PRO A 251 22.84 25.09 1.58
N ARG A 252 23.16 26.07 2.44
CA ARG A 252 22.16 26.90 3.16
C ARG A 252 21.26 27.74 2.25
N HIS A 253 21.68 28.05 1.03
CA HIS A 253 20.88 28.80 0.07
C HIS A 253 19.84 27.92 -0.67
N LEU A 254 19.97 26.59 -0.61
CA LEU A 254 19.01 25.68 -1.19
C LEU A 254 17.86 25.39 -0.22
N THR A 255 16.64 25.34 -0.73
CA THR A 255 15.43 25.16 0.08
C THR A 255 14.95 23.73 0.04
N VAL A 256 14.87 23.09 1.22
CA VAL A 256 14.24 21.79 1.41
C VAL A 256 13.05 21.94 2.33
N LEU A 257 11.90 21.42 1.95
CA LEU A 257 10.67 21.38 2.75
C LEU A 257 10.30 19.97 3.11
N ARG A 258 9.87 19.77 4.36
CA ARG A 258 9.35 18.49 4.89
C ARG A 258 7.97 18.72 5.49
N PRO A 259 6.90 18.82 4.68
CA PRO A 259 5.56 19.11 5.18
C PRO A 259 4.97 17.96 6.00
N GLY A 260 5.62 16.78 6.00
CA GLY A 260 5.07 15.59 6.65
C GLY A 260 4.01 14.90 5.80
N TYR A 261 3.08 14.20 6.46
CA TYR A 261 1.95 13.58 5.79
C TYR A 261 1.01 14.65 5.24
N LEU A 262 0.70 14.55 3.96
CA LEU A 262 -0.31 15.40 3.31
C LEU A 262 -1.59 14.59 3.15
N PRO A 263 -2.75 15.13 3.57
CA PRO A 263 -4.05 14.51 3.28
C PRO A 263 -4.33 14.55 1.76
N LEU A 264 -5.34 13.82 1.34
CA LEU A 264 -5.72 13.70 -0.07
C LEU A 264 -6.50 14.92 -0.58
N GLU A 265 -6.81 15.87 0.27
CA GLU A 265 -7.64 17.07 -0.01
C GLU A 265 -6.84 18.20 -0.65
#